data_a4aa3b48b5592b8f6810c428a7e07861
#
_entry.id   a4aa3b48b5592b8f6810c428a7e07861
#
_cell.length_a   1.000
_cell.length_b   1.000
_cell.length_c   1.000
_cell.angle_alpha   90.00
_cell.angle_beta   90.00
_cell.angle_gamma   90.00
#
_symmetry.space_group_name_H-M   'P 1'
#
loop_
_entity.id
_entity.type
_entity.pdbx_description
1 polymer ?
#
loop_
_entity_poly.entity_id
_entity_poly.type
_entity_poly.pdbx_seq_one_letter_code
_entity_poly.pdbx_strand_id
1 'polypeptide(L)'
;AKFTEASCIAKAGEPVGEFDPYSEPIIAEVSGYIHYEDIIDGVTLETKTDIQTGAVERRISDLHLDVKQPRIIITDEDGNELGSYHMPVGAILSNDIKDKGKVEAGTTLAKMAKDAAKANDITLGLPRVSELFEARKPKNPAVIAKITGTVKFDKIVKGKRTVIVVDEYGKEHSHLVPMVKRLLVRDGDKVEAGEKLCDGAVDAHDVLSVLGEDRLQNFLMDEIQSVYRAQGVDINDKHIGTIIRQMLKKVEIIKVGDTRFIYGQQVDKYTFREENDRVVAEGGQPAVACPMFQGITKAALAADSFISACSFQETTRVLTNAAIAGSVDNLHGLKENIIIGHRIPAGTGIRQYNNVKLSDNSSADLDAKMKEILEQRMLEMKEAEEAAVVPAMDSASDED
;
A
#
# COMPACT_ATOMS: atom_id res chain seq x y z
N ALA A 1 26.92 -13.58 -7.69
CA ALA A 1 27.37 -14.19 -8.94
C ALA A 1 28.69 -13.53 -9.35
N LYS A 2 29.76 -14.29 -9.50
CA LYS A 2 31.00 -13.79 -10.08
C LYS A 2 30.87 -13.91 -11.59
N PHE A 3 30.84 -12.79 -12.29
CA PHE A 3 30.90 -12.77 -13.75
C PHE A 3 32.39 -12.68 -14.18
N THR A 4 32.76 -13.42 -15.21
CA THR A 4 34.02 -13.21 -15.90
C THR A 4 34.00 -11.84 -16.58
N GLU A 5 35.14 -11.17 -16.67
CA GLU A 5 35.30 -9.80 -17.19
C GLU A 5 34.49 -9.57 -18.49
N ALA A 6 33.86 -8.40 -18.60
CA ALA A 6 32.93 -8.03 -19.67
C ALA A 6 33.50 -8.04 -21.11
N SER A 7 34.77 -8.40 -21.28
CA SER A 7 35.50 -8.41 -22.56
C SER A 7 36.04 -9.79 -22.96
N CYS A 8 35.76 -10.86 -22.21
CA CYS A 8 36.27 -12.21 -22.55
C CYS A 8 35.35 -12.94 -23.52
N ILE A 9 35.93 -13.49 -24.58
CA ILE A 9 35.27 -14.43 -25.49
C ILE A 9 35.24 -15.79 -24.79
N ALA A 10 34.05 -16.18 -24.24
CA ALA A 10 33.89 -17.49 -23.65
C ALA A 10 33.78 -18.58 -24.74
N LYS A 11 34.48 -19.71 -24.54
CA LYS A 11 34.33 -20.88 -25.39
C LYS A 11 33.11 -21.70 -25.01
N ALA A 12 32.56 -22.45 -25.94
CA ALA A 12 31.46 -23.34 -25.66
C ALA A 12 31.80 -24.32 -24.53
N GLY A 13 31.01 -24.32 -23.43
CA GLY A 13 31.22 -25.14 -22.24
C GLY A 13 32.01 -24.46 -21.11
N GLU A 14 32.50 -23.24 -21.29
CA GLU A 14 33.15 -22.46 -20.24
C GLU A 14 32.15 -21.77 -19.33
N PRO A 15 32.30 -21.84 -17.98
CA PRO A 15 31.35 -21.21 -17.07
C PRO A 15 31.45 -19.68 -17.18
N VAL A 16 30.35 -19.04 -17.55
CA VAL A 16 30.26 -17.57 -17.70
C VAL A 16 30.02 -16.87 -16.35
N GLY A 17 29.53 -17.60 -15.38
CA GLY A 17 29.27 -17.06 -14.03
C GLY A 17 29.07 -18.17 -13.02
N GLU A 18 29.36 -17.87 -11.76
CA GLU A 18 29.15 -18.76 -10.62
C GLU A 18 28.09 -18.16 -9.69
N PHE A 19 27.12 -18.93 -9.34
CA PHE A 19 26.01 -18.53 -8.47
C PHE A 19 25.90 -19.47 -7.27
N ASP A 20 25.93 -18.92 -6.07
CA ASP A 20 25.68 -19.64 -4.84
C ASP A 20 24.18 -19.53 -4.49
N PRO A 21 23.38 -20.62 -4.60
CA PRO A 21 21.97 -20.61 -4.33
C PRO A 21 21.63 -20.58 -2.83
N TYR A 22 22.62 -20.84 -1.95
CA TYR A 22 22.41 -21.00 -0.51
C TYR A 22 22.77 -19.75 0.30
N SER A 23 23.34 -18.74 -0.31
CA SER A 23 23.68 -17.49 0.35
C SER A 23 23.15 -16.27 -0.40
N GLU A 24 22.82 -15.22 0.34
CA GLU A 24 22.52 -13.89 -0.18
C GLU A 24 23.73 -12.99 0.09
N PRO A 25 24.44 -12.54 -0.97
CA PRO A 25 25.56 -11.64 -0.79
C PRO A 25 25.09 -10.20 -0.59
N ILE A 26 25.68 -9.50 0.37
CA ILE A 26 25.63 -8.04 0.50
C ILE A 26 26.79 -7.50 -0.31
N ILE A 27 26.52 -6.70 -1.34
CA ILE A 27 27.48 -6.25 -2.35
C ILE A 27 27.69 -4.75 -2.19
N ALA A 28 28.95 -4.29 -2.36
CA ALA A 28 29.26 -2.86 -2.42
C ALA A 28 28.73 -2.25 -3.72
N GLU A 29 27.92 -1.21 -3.63
CA GLU A 29 27.40 -0.48 -4.80
C GLU A 29 28.37 0.58 -5.28
N VAL A 30 29.25 1.05 -4.40
CA VAL A 30 30.20 2.14 -4.63
C VAL A 30 31.63 1.67 -4.35
N SER A 31 32.59 2.20 -5.09
CA SER A 31 34.00 1.97 -4.83
C SER A 31 34.55 2.98 -3.83
N GLY A 32 35.36 2.54 -2.86
CA GLY A 32 35.90 3.41 -1.83
C GLY A 32 36.70 2.67 -0.76
N TYR A 33 36.91 3.30 0.37
CA TYR A 33 37.61 2.72 1.52
C TYR A 33 36.60 2.26 2.56
N ILE A 34 36.75 1.06 3.08
CA ILE A 34 35.88 0.48 4.12
C ILE A 34 36.25 1.00 5.49
N HIS A 35 35.21 1.36 6.23
CA HIS A 35 35.30 1.64 7.65
C HIS A 35 34.27 0.80 8.41
N TYR A 36 34.76 0.06 9.43
CA TYR A 36 33.90 -0.75 10.31
C TYR A 36 33.40 0.12 11.46
N GLU A 37 32.08 0.19 11.61
CA GLU A 37 31.46 0.87 12.73
C GLU A 37 30.67 -0.12 13.56
N ASP A 38 30.90 -0.13 14.88
CA ASP A 38 30.32 -1.07 15.85
C ASP A 38 30.58 -2.57 15.56
N ILE A 39 31.57 -2.90 14.71
CA ILE A 39 32.02 -4.28 14.49
C ILE A 39 33.24 -4.52 15.39
N ILE A 40 33.00 -5.15 16.56
CA ILE A 40 34.04 -5.38 17.58
C ILE A 40 34.15 -6.87 17.82
N ASP A 41 35.38 -7.42 17.71
CA ASP A 41 35.65 -8.81 17.99
C ASP A 41 35.29 -9.18 19.43
N GLY A 42 34.59 -10.30 19.61
CA GLY A 42 34.13 -10.80 20.91
C GLY A 42 32.89 -10.13 21.48
N VAL A 43 32.37 -9.07 20.85
CA VAL A 43 31.14 -8.37 21.27
C VAL A 43 30.04 -8.47 20.22
N THR A 44 30.29 -7.96 19.03
CA THR A 44 29.35 -7.99 17.88
C THR A 44 29.79 -8.96 16.80
N LEU A 45 31.06 -9.39 16.82
CA LEU A 45 31.65 -10.32 15.87
C LEU A 45 32.14 -11.58 16.59
N GLU A 46 31.63 -12.73 16.24
CA GLU A 46 32.11 -14.04 16.66
C GLU A 46 33.01 -14.62 15.57
N THR A 47 34.21 -15.04 15.96
CA THR A 47 35.14 -15.73 15.06
C THR A 47 35.04 -17.23 15.34
N LYS A 48 34.54 -18.01 14.39
CA LYS A 48 34.51 -19.48 14.44
C LYS A 48 35.49 -20.04 13.46
N THR A 49 36.35 -20.95 13.91
CA THR A 49 37.26 -21.69 13.05
C THR A 49 36.62 -23.05 12.77
N ASP A 50 36.33 -23.35 11.53
CA ASP A 50 35.84 -24.65 11.12
C ASP A 50 36.97 -25.67 11.26
N ILE A 51 36.76 -26.69 12.10
CA ILE A 51 37.75 -27.72 12.45
C ILE A 51 38.09 -28.62 11.22
N GLN A 52 37.19 -28.74 10.25
CA GLN A 52 37.39 -29.59 9.07
C GLN A 52 38.11 -28.90 7.94
N THR A 53 37.81 -27.62 7.71
CA THR A 53 38.36 -26.85 6.58
C THR A 53 39.47 -25.90 7.00
N GLY A 54 39.61 -25.60 8.31
CA GLY A 54 40.56 -24.60 8.80
C GLY A 54 40.18 -23.17 8.42
N ALA A 55 39.01 -22.96 7.81
CA ALA A 55 38.52 -21.66 7.42
C ALA A 55 38.06 -20.88 8.66
N VAL A 56 38.39 -19.61 8.73
CA VAL A 56 37.97 -18.70 9.78
C VAL A 56 36.72 -17.98 9.29
N GLU A 57 35.59 -18.25 9.91
CA GLU A 57 34.33 -17.56 9.66
C GLU A 57 34.10 -16.45 10.70
N ARG A 58 33.94 -15.23 10.21
CA ARG A 58 33.62 -14.07 11.05
C ARG A 58 32.13 -13.79 10.94
N ARG A 59 31.35 -14.13 11.96
CA ARG A 59 29.91 -14.04 11.99
C ARG A 59 29.45 -12.93 12.92
N ILE A 60 28.49 -12.11 12.48
CA ILE A 60 27.83 -11.12 13.31
C ILE A 60 26.96 -11.83 14.36
N SER A 61 27.27 -11.58 15.65
CA SER A 61 26.60 -12.16 16.82
C SER A 61 25.34 -11.36 17.20
N ASP A 62 24.39 -12.03 17.85
CA ASP A 62 23.20 -11.40 18.45
C ASP A 62 23.48 -10.76 19.81
N LEU A 63 24.65 -11.00 20.37
CA LEU A 63 25.07 -10.49 21.67
C LEU A 63 25.31 -8.96 21.61
N HIS A 64 24.61 -8.20 22.45
CA HIS A 64 24.76 -6.74 22.61
C HIS A 64 24.34 -5.84 21.43
N LEU A 65 23.53 -6.34 20.47
CA LEU A 65 22.96 -5.52 19.42
C LEU A 65 21.96 -4.45 19.91
N ASP A 66 21.50 -4.58 21.14
CA ASP A 66 20.63 -3.57 21.76
C ASP A 66 21.30 -2.19 21.93
N VAL A 67 22.64 -2.17 21.95
CA VAL A 67 23.44 -0.95 22.18
C VAL A 67 24.25 -0.59 20.94
N LYS A 68 24.66 -1.59 20.14
CA LYS A 68 25.56 -1.42 18.99
C LYS A 68 24.91 -1.91 17.72
N GLN A 69 25.12 -1.18 16.64
CA GLN A 69 24.56 -1.52 15.32
C GLN A 69 25.72 -1.72 14.34
N PRO A 70 26.15 -2.97 14.10
CA PRO A 70 27.25 -3.24 13.19
C PRO A 70 26.90 -2.81 11.77
N ARG A 71 27.73 -1.93 11.19
CA ARG A 71 27.63 -1.51 9.79
C ARG A 71 29.01 -1.32 9.16
N ILE A 72 29.01 -1.42 7.85
CA ILE A 72 30.18 -1.15 7.00
C ILE A 72 29.88 0.16 6.27
N ILE A 73 30.76 1.14 6.43
CA ILE A 73 30.69 2.43 5.75
C ILE A 73 31.76 2.41 4.65
N ILE A 74 31.38 2.85 3.47
CA ILE A 74 32.32 3.08 2.37
C ILE A 74 32.54 4.58 2.25
N THR A 75 33.80 5.02 2.41
CA THR A 75 34.19 6.43 2.34
C THR A 75 35.08 6.70 1.15
N ASP A 76 35.11 7.94 0.68
CA ASP A 76 36.05 8.43 -0.32
C ASP A 76 37.42 8.75 0.32
N GLU A 77 38.42 9.11 -0.48
CA GLU A 77 39.73 9.54 -0.03
C GLU A 77 39.69 10.75 0.91
N ASP A 78 38.66 11.59 0.76
CA ASP A 78 38.41 12.78 1.58
C ASP A 78 37.64 12.47 2.89
N GLY A 79 37.26 11.22 3.14
CA GLY A 79 36.52 10.79 4.34
C GLY A 79 35.00 11.02 4.27
N ASN A 80 34.47 11.40 3.12
CA ASN A 80 33.02 11.53 2.95
C ASN A 80 32.35 10.17 2.84
N GLU A 81 31.20 9.98 3.47
CA GLU A 81 30.42 8.73 3.42
C GLU A 81 29.73 8.62 2.06
N LEU A 82 30.12 7.59 1.28
CA LEU A 82 29.53 7.28 -0.03
C LEU A 82 28.39 6.26 0.06
N GLY A 83 28.45 5.37 1.05
CA GLY A 83 27.44 4.36 1.26
C GLY A 83 27.55 3.68 2.62
N SER A 84 26.43 3.32 3.21
CA SER A 84 26.34 2.65 4.51
C SER A 84 25.55 1.36 4.38
N TYR A 85 26.16 0.24 4.84
CA TYR A 85 25.61 -1.09 4.73
C TYR A 85 25.41 -1.69 6.11
N HIS A 86 24.17 -1.89 6.52
CA HIS A 86 23.85 -2.58 7.77
C HIS A 86 24.16 -4.06 7.67
N MET A 87 24.82 -4.58 8.70
CA MET A 87 25.14 -6.00 8.80
C MET A 87 24.08 -6.70 9.66
N PRO A 88 23.22 -7.55 9.05
CA PRO A 88 22.21 -8.31 9.81
C PRO A 88 22.88 -9.38 10.69
N VAL A 89 22.14 -9.79 11.74
CA VAL A 89 22.54 -10.90 12.62
C VAL A 89 22.76 -12.16 11.80
N GLY A 90 23.87 -12.83 12.07
CA GLY A 90 24.21 -14.06 11.35
C GLY A 90 24.90 -13.85 10.00
N ALA A 91 25.11 -12.59 9.57
CA ALA A 91 25.91 -12.30 8.40
C ALA A 91 27.38 -12.73 8.60
N ILE A 92 27.93 -13.40 7.61
CA ILE A 92 29.34 -13.84 7.58
C ILE A 92 30.11 -12.81 6.78
N LEU A 93 31.03 -12.11 7.42
CA LEU A 93 31.89 -11.13 6.75
C LEU A 93 32.85 -11.81 5.79
N SER A 94 33.07 -11.24 4.61
CA SER A 94 34.03 -11.74 3.66
C SER A 94 35.45 -11.60 4.24
N ASN A 95 36.30 -12.67 4.08
CA ASN A 95 37.66 -12.67 4.59
C ASN A 95 38.60 -11.74 3.80
N ASP A 96 38.22 -11.41 2.57
CA ASP A 96 38.98 -10.54 1.67
C ASP A 96 38.91 -9.06 2.11
N ILE A 97 38.01 -8.74 3.04
CA ILE A 97 37.73 -7.38 3.44
C ILE A 97 38.34 -7.10 4.83
N LYS A 98 39.12 -6.06 4.90
CA LYS A 98 39.74 -5.55 6.14
C LYS A 98 39.32 -4.10 6.34
N ASP A 99 39.27 -3.70 7.61
CA ASP A 99 39.08 -2.29 7.95
C ASP A 99 40.15 -1.42 7.26
N LYS A 100 39.72 -0.29 6.68
CA LYS A 100 40.54 0.61 5.85
C LYS A 100 41.06 0.02 4.52
N GLY A 101 40.50 -1.11 4.07
CA GLY A 101 40.79 -1.69 2.77
C GLY A 101 40.04 -0.95 1.64
N LYS A 102 40.69 -0.90 0.45
CA LYS A 102 40.01 -0.39 -0.75
C LYS A 102 39.12 -1.47 -1.34
N VAL A 103 37.91 -1.08 -1.71
CA VAL A 103 36.90 -1.97 -2.29
C VAL A 103 36.36 -1.36 -3.58
N GLU A 104 36.15 -2.22 -4.56
CA GLU A 104 35.52 -1.85 -5.84
C GLU A 104 34.04 -2.17 -5.82
N ALA A 105 33.26 -1.40 -6.58
CA ALA A 105 31.83 -1.69 -6.77
C ALA A 105 31.62 -3.13 -7.30
N GLY A 106 30.68 -3.87 -6.71
CA GLY A 106 30.45 -5.29 -7.02
C GLY A 106 31.16 -6.28 -6.09
N THR A 107 32.04 -5.83 -5.18
CA THR A 107 32.70 -6.70 -4.20
C THR A 107 31.72 -7.16 -3.12
N THR A 108 31.74 -8.45 -2.76
CA THR A 108 30.87 -9.00 -1.72
C THR A 108 31.41 -8.60 -0.33
N LEU A 109 30.64 -7.79 0.40
CA LEU A 109 30.96 -7.33 1.75
C LEU A 109 30.68 -8.41 2.80
N ALA A 110 29.53 -9.03 2.72
CA ALA A 110 29.13 -10.10 3.62
C ALA A 110 28.22 -11.10 2.88
N LYS A 111 28.09 -12.28 3.45
CA LYS A 111 27.16 -13.32 2.97
C LYS A 111 26.20 -13.68 4.09
N MET A 112 24.92 -13.81 3.79
CA MET A 112 23.91 -14.29 4.71
C MET A 112 23.39 -15.65 4.24
N ALA A 113 23.36 -16.64 5.15
CA ALA A 113 22.79 -17.94 4.81
C ALA A 113 21.30 -17.80 4.54
N LYS A 114 20.83 -18.37 3.44
CA LYS A 114 19.43 -18.29 2.99
C LYS A 114 18.43 -18.90 3.99
N ASP A 115 18.89 -19.83 4.81
CA ASP A 115 18.07 -20.45 5.86
C ASP A 115 17.82 -19.49 7.04
N ALA A 116 18.76 -18.58 7.32
CA ALA A 116 18.55 -17.52 8.33
C ALA A 116 17.57 -16.44 7.81
N ALA A 117 17.59 -16.14 6.52
CA ALA A 117 16.61 -15.28 5.87
C ALA A 117 15.20 -15.92 5.85
N LYS A 118 15.13 -17.23 5.54
CA LYS A 118 13.84 -17.97 5.57
C LYS A 118 13.21 -18.06 6.94
N ALA A 119 13.96 -18.10 8.04
CA ALA A 119 13.41 -18.10 9.39
C ALA A 119 12.67 -16.79 9.72
N ASN A 120 13.13 -15.66 9.19
CA ASN A 120 12.38 -14.40 9.23
C ASN A 120 11.27 -14.35 8.18
N ASP A 121 11.36 -15.12 7.11
CA ASP A 121 10.46 -15.13 5.96
C ASP A 121 9.22 -16.03 6.15
N ILE A 122 9.22 -16.93 7.16
CA ILE A 122 8.09 -17.81 7.48
C ILE A 122 6.82 -17.02 7.86
N THR A 123 6.98 -15.78 8.33
CA THR A 123 5.86 -14.86 8.61
C THR A 123 5.43 -14.02 7.41
N LEU A 124 6.18 -14.04 6.29
CA LEU A 124 5.94 -13.21 5.09
C LEU A 124 5.21 -13.97 3.96
N GLY A 125 4.79 -15.22 4.20
CA GLY A 125 4.06 -16.01 3.22
C GLY A 125 2.56 -15.68 3.13
N LEU A 126 1.74 -16.61 2.61
CA LEU A 126 0.28 -16.50 2.50
C LEU A 126 -0.44 -15.99 3.77
N PRO A 127 -0.01 -16.35 5.00
CA PRO A 127 -0.58 -15.75 6.22
C PRO A 127 -0.49 -14.23 6.27
N ARG A 128 0.59 -13.63 5.75
CA ARG A 128 0.74 -12.15 5.70
C ARG A 128 -0.28 -11.52 4.77
N VAL A 129 -0.54 -12.12 3.61
CA VAL A 129 -1.59 -11.65 2.69
C VAL A 129 -2.96 -11.66 3.36
N SER A 130 -3.27 -12.74 4.10
CA SER A 130 -4.51 -12.84 4.86
C SER A 130 -4.61 -11.77 5.96
N GLU A 131 -3.52 -11.48 6.69
CA GLU A 131 -3.45 -10.41 7.68
C GLU A 131 -3.71 -9.03 7.04
N LEU A 132 -3.12 -8.76 5.86
CA LEU A 132 -3.30 -7.49 5.14
C LEU A 132 -4.75 -7.30 4.67
N PHE A 133 -5.36 -8.34 4.08
CA PHE A 133 -6.75 -8.26 3.63
C PHE A 133 -7.76 -8.17 4.79
N GLU A 134 -7.46 -8.74 5.95
CA GLU A 134 -8.30 -8.61 7.14
C GLU A 134 -7.98 -7.35 7.97
N ALA A 135 -7.06 -6.51 7.51
CA ALA A 135 -6.61 -5.30 8.22
C ALA A 135 -6.20 -5.58 9.67
N ARG A 136 -5.55 -6.74 9.91
CA ARG A 136 -5.09 -7.14 11.25
C ARG A 136 -3.76 -6.46 11.56
N LYS A 137 -3.60 -6.10 12.84
CA LYS A 137 -2.30 -5.63 13.31
C LYS A 137 -1.29 -6.77 13.28
N PRO A 138 -0.08 -6.56 12.74
CA PRO A 138 0.96 -7.56 12.73
C PRO A 138 1.39 -7.91 14.15
N LYS A 139 1.85 -9.15 14.37
CA LYS A 139 2.33 -9.60 15.69
C LYS A 139 3.52 -8.79 16.19
N ASN A 140 4.42 -8.42 15.28
CA ASN A 140 5.59 -7.59 15.54
C ASN A 140 5.53 -6.29 14.72
N PRO A 141 4.69 -5.29 15.11
CA PRO A 141 4.54 -4.08 14.31
C PRO A 141 5.83 -3.24 14.37
N ALA A 142 6.31 -2.78 13.21
CA ALA A 142 7.34 -1.75 13.16
C ALA A 142 6.77 -0.42 13.69
N VAL A 143 7.60 0.39 14.31
CA VAL A 143 7.26 1.78 14.63
C VAL A 143 7.71 2.63 13.46
N ILE A 144 6.82 3.45 12.91
CA ILE A 144 7.12 4.38 11.81
C ILE A 144 7.20 5.81 12.30
N ALA A 145 8.01 6.62 11.61
CA ALA A 145 8.12 8.05 11.87
C ALA A 145 6.82 8.77 11.50
N LYS A 146 6.26 9.56 12.41
CA LYS A 146 5.02 10.33 12.15
C LYS A 146 5.27 11.62 11.39
N ILE A 147 6.47 12.16 11.49
CA ILE A 147 6.88 13.40 10.84
C ILE A 147 8.26 13.21 10.22
N THR A 148 8.55 14.02 9.22
CA THR A 148 9.90 14.15 8.65
C THR A 148 10.76 14.98 9.57
N GLY A 149 11.99 14.54 9.87
CA GLY A 149 12.86 15.29 10.75
C GLY A 149 14.14 14.55 11.11
N THR A 150 14.85 15.05 12.11
CA THR A 150 16.08 14.47 12.63
C THR A 150 15.79 13.64 13.89
N VAL A 151 16.35 12.43 13.92
CA VAL A 151 16.18 11.50 15.05
C VAL A 151 17.06 11.93 16.22
N LYS A 152 16.51 11.88 17.43
CA LYS A 152 17.23 12.00 18.72
C LYS A 152 16.79 10.89 19.64
N PHE A 153 17.73 10.31 20.37
CA PHE A 153 17.41 9.33 21.40
C PHE A 153 17.28 10.00 22.77
N ASP A 154 16.23 9.63 23.45
CA ASP A 154 15.98 10.04 24.85
C ASP A 154 16.07 8.83 25.78
N LYS A 155 15.76 9.06 27.04
CA LYS A 155 15.85 8.08 28.13
C LYS A 155 14.95 6.86 27.91
N ILE A 156 15.40 5.73 28.45
CA ILE A 156 14.64 4.50 28.49
C ILE A 156 13.55 4.61 29.56
N VAL A 157 12.30 4.49 29.18
CA VAL A 157 11.14 4.56 30.08
C VAL A 157 10.41 3.22 30.06
N LYS A 158 10.32 2.55 31.19
CA LYS A 158 9.58 1.27 31.37
C LYS A 158 9.96 0.17 30.34
N GLY A 159 11.26 -0.02 30.05
CA GLY A 159 11.73 -1.03 29.10
C GLY A 159 11.46 -0.70 27.63
N LYS A 160 11.11 0.55 27.33
CA LYS A 160 10.97 1.07 25.97
C LYS A 160 11.96 2.22 25.78
N ARG A 161 12.61 2.25 24.63
CA ARG A 161 13.46 3.37 24.21
C ARG A 161 12.60 4.45 23.59
N THR A 162 12.78 5.69 24.02
CA THR A 162 12.09 6.83 23.42
C THR A 162 12.94 7.36 22.27
N VAL A 163 12.39 7.33 21.07
CA VAL A 163 12.97 7.93 19.87
C VAL A 163 12.19 9.20 19.58
N ILE A 164 12.84 10.34 19.58
CA ILE A 164 12.25 11.64 19.29
C ILE A 164 12.63 12.02 17.87
N VAL A 165 11.65 12.34 17.05
CA VAL A 165 11.88 12.93 15.74
C VAL A 165 11.57 14.41 15.83
N VAL A 166 12.56 15.25 15.50
CA VAL A 166 12.46 16.72 15.54
C VAL A 166 12.33 17.25 14.14
N ASP A 167 11.23 17.93 13.86
CA ASP A 167 10.97 18.60 12.59
C ASP A 167 11.86 19.85 12.42
N GLU A 168 11.96 20.35 11.21
CA GLU A 168 12.68 21.61 10.87
C GLU A 168 12.16 22.83 11.66
N TYR A 169 10.90 22.80 12.10
CA TYR A 169 10.27 23.83 12.93
C TYR A 169 10.47 23.63 14.44
N GLY A 170 11.26 22.62 14.86
CA GLY A 170 11.50 22.32 16.26
C GLY A 170 10.36 21.58 16.97
N LYS A 171 9.39 21.05 16.25
CA LYS A 171 8.31 20.24 16.80
C LYS A 171 8.81 18.83 17.06
N GLU A 172 8.68 18.38 18.31
CA GLU A 172 9.14 17.07 18.75
C GLU A 172 7.99 16.06 18.74
N HIS A 173 8.23 14.90 18.13
CA HIS A 173 7.34 13.75 18.23
C HIS A 173 8.06 12.56 18.83
N SER A 174 7.57 12.07 19.97
CA SER A 174 8.14 10.92 20.67
C SER A 174 7.52 9.61 20.22
N HIS A 175 8.37 8.64 19.90
CA HIS A 175 8.03 7.28 19.52
C HIS A 175 8.59 6.30 20.56
N LEU A 176 7.74 5.42 21.08
CA LEU A 176 8.14 4.41 22.06
C LEU A 176 8.45 3.09 21.37
N VAL A 177 9.73 2.74 21.28
CA VAL A 177 10.20 1.49 20.67
C VAL A 177 10.56 0.50 21.78
N PRO A 178 9.99 -0.74 21.77
CA PRO A 178 10.40 -1.79 22.71
C PRO A 178 11.87 -2.14 22.55
N MET A 179 12.60 -2.36 23.65
CA MET A 179 14.05 -2.67 23.62
C MET A 179 14.40 -3.96 22.88
N VAL A 180 13.45 -4.91 22.81
CA VAL A 180 13.63 -6.17 22.07
C VAL A 180 13.74 -5.97 20.57
N LYS A 181 13.31 -4.79 20.06
CA LYS A 181 13.33 -4.49 18.62
C LYS A 181 14.61 -3.79 18.22
N ARG A 182 15.19 -4.24 17.14
CA ARG A 182 16.35 -3.61 16.53
C ARG A 182 15.96 -2.25 15.96
N LEU A 183 16.72 -1.22 16.30
CA LEU A 183 16.59 0.10 15.68
C LEU A 183 17.26 0.08 14.31
N LEU A 184 16.62 0.72 13.33
CA LEU A 184 17.15 0.91 11.97
C LEU A 184 17.78 2.30 11.79
N VAL A 185 17.52 3.20 12.73
CA VAL A 185 17.94 4.61 12.70
C VAL A 185 18.91 4.91 13.84
N ARG A 186 19.75 5.93 13.68
CA ARG A 186 20.73 6.42 14.66
C ARG A 186 20.40 7.83 15.13
N ASP A 187 21.13 8.24 16.14
CA ASP A 187 21.08 9.63 16.61
C ASP A 187 21.67 10.56 15.55
N GLY A 188 20.86 11.55 15.14
CA GLY A 188 21.24 12.51 14.10
C GLY A 188 20.79 12.12 12.68
N ASP A 189 20.29 10.92 12.45
CA ASP A 189 19.79 10.53 11.11
C ASP A 189 18.56 11.35 10.72
N LYS A 190 18.44 11.68 9.43
CA LYS A 190 17.24 12.29 8.87
C LYS A 190 16.31 11.16 8.41
N VAL A 191 15.05 11.26 8.84
CA VAL A 191 13.99 10.30 8.49
C VAL A 191 12.82 11.03 7.84
N GLU A 192 12.19 10.36 6.88
CA GLU A 192 10.94 10.84 6.28
C GLU A 192 9.72 10.31 7.04
N ALA A 193 8.59 11.03 6.91
CA ALA A 193 7.32 10.56 7.45
C ALA A 193 6.95 9.20 6.82
N GLY A 194 6.65 8.20 7.66
CA GLY A 194 6.34 6.84 7.23
C GLY A 194 7.53 5.88 7.18
N GLU A 195 8.76 6.35 7.39
CA GLU A 195 9.95 5.51 7.43
C GLU A 195 10.00 4.66 8.71
N LYS A 196 10.55 3.44 8.59
CA LYS A 196 10.65 2.50 9.70
C LYS A 196 11.76 2.92 10.67
N LEU A 197 11.41 3.14 11.92
CA LEU A 197 12.38 3.41 13.00
C LEU A 197 12.96 2.13 13.60
N CYS A 198 12.22 1.02 13.53
CA CYS A 198 12.66 -0.26 14.04
C CYS A 198 12.25 -1.40 13.11
N ASP A 199 12.89 -2.55 13.32
CA ASP A 199 12.57 -3.79 12.60
C ASP A 199 11.16 -4.29 12.91
N GLY A 200 10.50 -4.86 11.91
CA GLY A 200 9.16 -5.41 12.00
C GLY A 200 8.29 -5.14 10.77
N ALA A 201 7.10 -5.69 10.78
CA ALA A 201 6.10 -5.47 9.74
C ALA A 201 5.37 -4.13 9.97
N VAL A 202 5.20 -3.34 8.93
CA VAL A 202 4.47 -2.06 9.01
C VAL A 202 2.98 -2.34 9.22
N ASP A 203 2.37 -1.58 10.15
CA ASP A 203 0.91 -1.58 10.33
C ASP A 203 0.25 -0.68 9.28
N ALA A 204 -0.67 -1.24 8.52
CA ALA A 204 -1.41 -0.52 7.49
C ALA A 204 -2.23 0.66 8.06
N HIS A 205 -2.70 0.55 9.30
CA HIS A 205 -3.43 1.64 9.97
C HIS A 205 -2.52 2.84 10.27
N ASP A 206 -1.25 2.59 10.65
CA ASP A 206 -0.29 3.66 10.88
C ASP A 206 0.07 4.34 9.55
N VAL A 207 0.23 3.58 8.45
CA VAL A 207 0.43 4.13 7.11
C VAL A 207 -0.72 5.06 6.70
N LEU A 208 -1.98 4.64 6.93
CA LEU A 208 -3.15 5.47 6.64
C LEU A 208 -3.12 6.78 7.42
N SER A 209 -2.77 6.72 8.71
CA SER A 209 -2.80 7.89 9.61
C SER A 209 -1.70 8.91 9.30
N VAL A 210 -0.53 8.46 8.78
CA VAL A 210 0.65 9.30 8.54
C VAL A 210 0.74 9.73 7.08
N LEU A 211 0.61 8.79 6.14
CA LEU A 211 0.87 9.00 4.72
C LEU A 211 -0.40 9.18 3.89
N GLY A 212 -1.57 8.88 4.46
CA GLY A 212 -2.84 8.99 3.78
C GLY A 212 -3.22 7.78 2.92
N GLU A 213 -4.33 7.91 2.18
CA GLU A 213 -4.99 6.83 1.48
C GLU A 213 -4.21 6.34 0.26
N ASP A 214 -3.68 7.25 -0.56
CA ASP A 214 -2.98 6.91 -1.81
C ASP A 214 -1.71 6.10 -1.53
N ARG A 215 -0.95 6.50 -0.51
CA ARG A 215 0.24 5.77 -0.09
C ARG A 215 -0.10 4.40 0.52
N LEU A 216 -1.21 4.31 1.25
CA LEU A 216 -1.69 3.03 1.76
C LEU A 216 -2.08 2.07 0.64
N GLN A 217 -2.74 2.55 -0.42
CA GLN A 217 -3.09 1.72 -1.57
C GLN A 217 -1.85 1.13 -2.23
N ASN A 218 -0.83 1.95 -2.49
CA ASN A 218 0.43 1.50 -3.07
C ASN A 218 1.15 0.52 -2.14
N PHE A 219 1.24 0.83 -0.85
CA PHE A 219 1.85 -0.05 0.15
C PHE A 219 1.19 -1.44 0.19
N LEU A 220 -0.15 -1.51 0.22
CA LEU A 220 -0.88 -2.78 0.21
C LEU A 220 -0.66 -3.55 -1.10
N MET A 221 -0.65 -2.84 -2.24
CA MET A 221 -0.39 -3.45 -3.54
C MET A 221 0.99 -4.09 -3.58
N ASP A 222 2.03 -3.34 -3.18
CA ASP A 222 3.42 -3.79 -3.22
C ASP A 222 3.67 -4.96 -2.26
N GLU A 223 3.15 -4.88 -1.02
CA GLU A 223 3.28 -5.96 -0.03
C GLU A 223 2.60 -7.25 -0.50
N ILE A 224 1.39 -7.17 -1.04
CA ILE A 224 0.66 -8.36 -1.53
C ILE A 224 1.34 -8.94 -2.77
N GLN A 225 1.73 -8.10 -3.73
CA GLN A 225 2.42 -8.54 -4.93
C GLN A 225 3.79 -9.15 -4.63
N SER A 226 4.53 -8.60 -3.67
CA SER A 226 5.84 -9.15 -3.28
C SER A 226 5.72 -10.59 -2.78
N VAL A 227 4.68 -10.90 -1.98
CA VAL A 227 4.43 -12.26 -1.49
C VAL A 227 4.07 -13.22 -2.62
N TYR A 228 3.19 -12.81 -3.54
CA TYR A 228 2.80 -13.67 -4.66
C TYR A 228 3.95 -13.88 -5.66
N ARG A 229 4.71 -12.84 -5.97
CA ARG A 229 5.89 -12.94 -6.84
C ARG A 229 6.99 -13.82 -6.22
N ALA A 230 7.19 -13.76 -4.90
CA ALA A 230 8.12 -14.65 -4.20
C ALA A 230 7.73 -16.13 -4.33
N GLN A 231 6.45 -16.43 -4.57
CA GLN A 231 5.94 -17.78 -4.81
C GLN A 231 5.83 -18.13 -6.31
N GLY A 232 6.30 -17.25 -7.21
CA GLY A 232 6.26 -17.45 -8.65
C GLY A 232 4.87 -17.28 -9.27
N VAL A 233 3.94 -16.59 -8.57
CA VAL A 233 2.59 -16.33 -9.05
C VAL A 233 2.46 -14.87 -9.48
N ASP A 234 2.14 -14.63 -10.75
CA ASP A 234 1.86 -13.31 -11.28
C ASP A 234 0.36 -13.02 -11.25
N ILE A 235 -0.03 -11.96 -10.54
CA ILE A 235 -1.41 -11.48 -10.46
C ILE A 235 -1.46 -10.05 -11.00
N ASN A 236 -2.43 -9.76 -11.86
CA ASN A 236 -2.60 -8.39 -12.34
C ASN A 236 -3.10 -7.49 -11.21
N ASP A 237 -2.52 -6.29 -11.09
CA ASP A 237 -2.80 -5.29 -10.04
C ASP A 237 -4.28 -4.91 -9.95
N LYS A 238 -5.03 -4.99 -11.06
CA LYS A 238 -6.46 -4.67 -11.08
C LYS A 238 -7.29 -5.56 -10.16
N HIS A 239 -6.92 -6.84 -9.99
CA HIS A 239 -7.63 -7.76 -9.09
C HIS A 239 -7.44 -7.35 -7.63
N ILE A 240 -6.20 -7.07 -7.24
CA ILE A 240 -5.86 -6.62 -5.89
C ILE A 240 -6.45 -5.23 -5.63
N GLY A 241 -6.31 -4.30 -6.59
CA GLY A 241 -6.82 -2.95 -6.50
C GLY A 241 -8.34 -2.88 -6.31
N THR A 242 -9.11 -3.79 -6.92
CA THR A 242 -10.57 -3.88 -6.72
C THR A 242 -10.91 -4.20 -5.26
N ILE A 243 -10.13 -5.10 -4.63
CA ILE A 243 -10.32 -5.47 -3.22
C ILE A 243 -9.93 -4.29 -2.31
N ILE A 244 -8.77 -3.68 -2.52
CA ILE A 244 -8.29 -2.53 -1.74
C ILE A 244 -9.29 -1.37 -1.81
N ARG A 245 -9.83 -1.08 -2.99
CA ARG A 245 -10.87 -0.06 -3.15
C ARG A 245 -12.09 -0.33 -2.28
N GLN A 246 -12.50 -1.60 -2.16
CA GLN A 246 -13.63 -1.97 -1.31
C GLN A 246 -13.30 -1.82 0.18
N MET A 247 -12.04 -2.10 0.59
CA MET A 247 -11.59 -1.93 1.97
C MET A 247 -11.52 -0.46 2.41
N LEU A 248 -11.34 0.46 1.45
CA LEU A 248 -11.25 1.92 1.68
C LEU A 248 -12.53 2.68 1.29
N LYS A 249 -13.64 1.96 1.10
CA LYS A 249 -14.90 2.55 0.63
C LYS A 249 -15.53 3.49 1.65
N LYS A 250 -15.37 3.24 2.95
CA LYS A 250 -16.08 3.96 4.03
C LYS A 250 -15.20 5.00 4.71
N VAL A 251 -15.85 6.03 5.21
CA VAL A 251 -15.28 7.11 6.01
C VAL A 251 -16.01 7.22 7.34
N GLU A 252 -15.32 7.68 8.37
CA GLU A 252 -15.88 7.97 9.70
C GLU A 252 -16.03 9.48 9.88
N ILE A 253 -17.21 9.90 10.30
CA ILE A 253 -17.54 11.32 10.51
C ILE A 253 -16.91 11.82 11.82
N ILE A 254 -16.03 12.83 11.71
CA ILE A 254 -15.39 13.49 12.86
C ILE A 254 -16.12 14.78 13.24
N LYS A 255 -16.55 15.56 12.24
CA LYS A 255 -17.34 16.78 12.47
C LYS A 255 -18.57 16.72 11.60
N VAL A 256 -19.71 16.95 12.21
CA VAL A 256 -21.00 16.79 11.54
C VAL A 256 -21.34 17.97 10.64
N GLY A 257 -20.93 19.20 11.01
CA GLY A 257 -21.38 20.41 10.31
C GLY A 257 -22.90 20.53 10.34
N ASP A 258 -23.48 21.00 9.23
CA ASP A 258 -24.94 21.14 9.03
C ASP A 258 -25.53 19.95 8.26
N THR A 259 -24.82 18.82 8.22
CA THR A 259 -25.26 17.60 7.53
C THR A 259 -26.18 16.75 8.43
N ARG A 260 -26.86 15.75 7.83
CA ARG A 260 -27.71 14.78 8.55
C ARG A 260 -26.94 13.65 9.23
N PHE A 261 -25.62 13.67 9.17
CA PHE A 261 -24.79 12.63 9.74
C PHE A 261 -24.69 12.72 11.26
N ILE A 262 -24.29 11.62 11.88
CA ILE A 262 -24.05 11.54 13.33
C ILE A 262 -22.54 11.37 13.56
N TYR A 263 -22.02 11.94 14.64
CA TYR A 263 -20.62 11.78 15.03
C TYR A 263 -20.24 10.30 15.18
N GLY A 264 -19.10 9.88 14.58
CA GLY A 264 -18.65 8.50 14.59
C GLY A 264 -19.41 7.56 13.62
N GLN A 265 -20.35 8.08 12.82
CA GLN A 265 -21.05 7.29 11.83
C GLN A 265 -20.11 6.89 10.69
N GLN A 266 -20.21 5.62 10.27
CA GLN A 266 -19.49 5.09 9.12
C GLN A 266 -20.36 5.20 7.87
N VAL A 267 -19.94 6.01 6.92
CA VAL A 267 -20.68 6.34 5.70
C VAL A 267 -19.85 6.00 4.46
N ASP A 268 -20.52 5.68 3.36
CA ASP A 268 -19.88 5.51 2.05
C ASP A 268 -19.34 6.87 1.55
N LYS A 269 -18.16 6.87 0.94
CA LYS A 269 -17.52 8.07 0.39
C LYS A 269 -18.38 8.82 -0.62
N TYR A 270 -19.17 8.10 -1.42
CA TYR A 270 -20.04 8.73 -2.41
C TYR A 270 -21.20 9.45 -1.74
N THR A 271 -21.89 8.79 -0.80
CA THR A 271 -22.96 9.39 -0.03
C THR A 271 -22.48 10.58 0.79
N PHE A 272 -21.26 10.48 1.36
CA PHE A 272 -20.63 11.58 2.08
C PHE A 272 -20.39 12.80 1.17
N ARG A 273 -19.88 12.60 -0.05
CA ARG A 273 -19.66 13.69 -1.01
C ARG A 273 -20.99 14.31 -1.45
N GLU A 274 -21.97 13.49 -1.83
CA GLU A 274 -23.28 13.94 -2.27
C GLU A 274 -23.99 14.81 -1.22
N GLU A 275 -23.95 14.39 0.05
CA GLU A 275 -24.56 15.15 1.14
C GLU A 275 -23.78 16.46 1.41
N ASN A 276 -22.44 16.44 1.34
CA ASN A 276 -21.64 17.65 1.47
C ASN A 276 -21.89 18.64 0.33
N ASP A 277 -21.98 18.15 -0.92
CA ASP A 277 -22.28 18.99 -2.08
C ASP A 277 -23.67 19.63 -1.94
N ARG A 278 -24.66 18.89 -1.40
CA ARG A 278 -26.00 19.44 -1.09
C ARG A 278 -25.91 20.56 -0.06
N VAL A 279 -25.21 20.33 1.07
CA VAL A 279 -25.09 21.32 2.15
C VAL A 279 -24.34 22.58 1.70
N VAL A 280 -23.29 22.41 0.90
CA VAL A 280 -22.53 23.52 0.31
C VAL A 280 -23.41 24.33 -0.64
N ALA A 281 -24.25 23.69 -1.46
CA ALA A 281 -25.20 24.36 -2.34
C ALA A 281 -26.27 25.14 -1.54
N GLU A 282 -26.65 24.69 -0.34
CA GLU A 282 -27.55 25.36 0.60
C GLU A 282 -26.83 26.47 1.42
N GLY A 283 -25.50 26.61 1.29
CA GLY A 283 -24.69 27.62 1.99
C GLY A 283 -24.32 27.24 3.43
N GLY A 284 -24.47 25.97 3.83
CA GLY A 284 -24.12 25.44 5.14
C GLY A 284 -22.67 24.97 5.25
N GLN A 285 -22.27 24.53 6.45
CA GLN A 285 -20.94 23.98 6.71
C GLN A 285 -20.91 22.48 6.39
N PRO A 286 -19.97 22.01 5.53
CA PRO A 286 -19.83 20.60 5.21
C PRO A 286 -19.31 19.78 6.40
N ALA A 287 -19.63 18.50 6.44
CA ALA A 287 -19.06 17.55 7.40
C ALA A 287 -17.60 17.25 7.08
N VAL A 288 -16.81 16.94 8.12
CA VAL A 288 -15.41 16.46 8.00
C VAL A 288 -15.35 15.00 8.43
N ALA A 289 -14.75 14.17 7.59
CA ALA A 289 -14.59 12.75 7.84
C ALA A 289 -13.12 12.32 7.70
N CYS A 290 -12.76 11.21 8.36
CA CYS A 290 -11.49 10.55 8.26
C CYS A 290 -11.63 9.27 7.42
N PRO A 291 -10.73 8.99 6.47
CA PRO A 291 -10.75 7.74 5.74
C PRO A 291 -10.55 6.56 6.69
N MET A 292 -11.29 5.48 6.47
CA MET A 292 -11.25 4.27 7.29
C MET A 292 -10.74 3.09 6.46
N PHE A 293 -9.85 2.31 7.05
CA PHE A 293 -9.36 1.05 6.50
C PHE A 293 -10.02 -0.13 7.20
N GLN A 294 -10.79 -0.93 6.46
CA GLN A 294 -11.52 -2.07 6.99
C GLN A 294 -11.07 -3.36 6.32
N GLY A 295 -10.96 -4.45 7.13
CA GLY A 295 -10.76 -5.79 6.58
C GLY A 295 -11.92 -6.24 5.69
N ILE A 296 -11.66 -7.16 4.77
CA ILE A 296 -12.67 -7.63 3.79
C ILE A 296 -13.90 -8.20 4.46
N THR A 297 -13.75 -8.95 5.56
CA THR A 297 -14.86 -9.51 6.32
C THR A 297 -15.74 -8.39 6.90
N LYS A 298 -15.13 -7.40 7.54
CA LYS A 298 -15.85 -6.26 8.12
C LYS A 298 -16.51 -5.40 7.04
N ALA A 299 -15.82 -5.18 5.93
CA ALA A 299 -16.36 -4.44 4.79
C ALA A 299 -17.58 -5.15 4.16
N ALA A 300 -17.56 -6.48 4.08
CA ALA A 300 -18.68 -7.28 3.58
C ALA A 300 -19.88 -7.25 4.51
N LEU A 301 -19.69 -7.27 5.84
CA LEU A 301 -20.76 -7.16 6.85
C LEU A 301 -21.32 -5.73 6.96
N ALA A 302 -20.52 -4.74 6.64
CA ALA A 302 -20.92 -3.33 6.62
C ALA A 302 -21.47 -2.88 5.26
N ALA A 303 -21.86 -3.83 4.37
CA ALA A 303 -22.48 -3.52 3.09
C ALA A 303 -23.82 -2.80 3.28
N ASP A 304 -24.22 -1.98 2.30
CA ASP A 304 -25.47 -1.21 2.35
C ASP A 304 -26.70 -2.12 2.27
N SER A 305 -26.57 -3.29 1.60
CA SER A 305 -27.59 -4.33 1.55
C SER A 305 -27.48 -5.28 2.74
N PHE A 306 -28.44 -5.25 3.65
CA PHE A 306 -28.48 -6.18 4.77
C PHE A 306 -28.74 -7.63 4.34
N ILE A 307 -29.43 -7.86 3.21
CA ILE A 307 -29.67 -9.19 2.63
C ILE A 307 -28.33 -9.80 2.18
N SER A 308 -27.49 -9.02 1.51
CA SER A 308 -26.16 -9.44 1.11
C SER A 308 -25.25 -9.73 2.32
N ALA A 309 -25.28 -8.86 3.33
CA ALA A 309 -24.49 -9.02 4.55
C ALA A 309 -24.91 -10.28 5.34
N CYS A 310 -26.21 -10.50 5.56
CA CYS A 310 -26.72 -11.63 6.34
C CYS A 310 -26.43 -12.98 5.66
N SER A 311 -26.35 -13.01 4.33
CA SER A 311 -26.02 -14.22 3.58
C SER A 311 -24.55 -14.63 3.67
N PHE A 312 -23.68 -13.76 4.18
CA PHE A 312 -22.26 -14.01 4.32
C PHE A 312 -21.91 -14.65 5.68
N GLN A 313 -22.13 -13.93 6.77
CA GLN A 313 -21.87 -14.38 8.14
C GLN A 313 -22.81 -13.65 9.13
N GLU A 314 -22.89 -14.14 10.38
CA GLU A 314 -23.63 -13.53 11.47
C GLU A 314 -25.09 -13.21 11.12
N THR A 315 -25.78 -14.12 10.44
CA THR A 315 -27.13 -13.91 9.90
C THR A 315 -28.11 -13.31 10.91
N THR A 316 -28.17 -13.88 12.12
CA THR A 316 -29.10 -13.46 13.17
C THR A 316 -28.81 -12.04 13.64
N ARG A 317 -27.53 -11.70 13.84
CA ARG A 317 -27.12 -10.37 14.31
C ARG A 317 -27.42 -9.28 13.28
N VAL A 318 -27.09 -9.56 12.01
CA VAL A 318 -27.32 -8.61 10.91
C VAL A 318 -28.81 -8.34 10.73
N LEU A 319 -29.65 -9.41 10.71
CA LEU A 319 -31.10 -9.26 10.56
C LEU A 319 -31.72 -8.55 11.74
N THR A 320 -31.29 -8.83 12.98
CA THR A 320 -31.79 -8.16 14.19
C THR A 320 -31.46 -6.65 14.12
N ASN A 321 -30.21 -6.30 13.78
CA ASN A 321 -29.80 -4.90 13.67
C ASN A 321 -30.57 -4.18 12.55
N ALA A 322 -30.77 -4.81 11.41
CA ALA A 322 -31.54 -4.26 10.30
C ALA A 322 -33.02 -4.03 10.67
N ALA A 323 -33.61 -4.98 11.41
CA ALA A 323 -34.98 -4.86 11.89
C ALA A 323 -35.15 -3.72 12.92
N ILE A 324 -34.19 -3.58 13.85
CA ILE A 324 -34.18 -2.50 14.84
C ILE A 324 -34.03 -1.13 14.15
N ALA A 325 -33.15 -1.04 13.17
CA ALA A 325 -32.89 0.19 12.42
C ALA A 325 -33.98 0.52 11.40
N GLY A 326 -34.91 -0.39 11.12
CA GLY A 326 -35.92 -0.22 10.07
C GLY A 326 -35.32 -0.07 8.67
N SER A 327 -34.18 -0.77 8.40
CA SER A 327 -33.43 -0.63 7.15
C SER A 327 -34.20 -1.11 5.94
N VAL A 328 -34.10 -0.38 4.83
CA VAL A 328 -34.72 -0.74 3.54
C VAL A 328 -33.59 -1.12 2.57
N ASP A 329 -33.71 -2.28 1.93
CA ASP A 329 -32.78 -2.74 0.91
C ASP A 329 -33.29 -2.37 -0.48
N ASN A 330 -32.51 -1.58 -1.21
CA ASN A 330 -32.87 -1.09 -2.54
C ASN A 330 -32.55 -2.10 -3.68
N LEU A 331 -32.02 -3.27 -3.37
CA LEU A 331 -31.70 -4.36 -4.31
C LEU A 331 -30.81 -3.91 -5.48
N HIS A 332 -29.79 -3.08 -5.20
CA HIS A 332 -28.89 -2.58 -6.22
C HIS A 332 -27.81 -3.60 -6.64
N GLY A 333 -27.47 -4.54 -5.78
CA GLY A 333 -26.41 -5.53 -6.03
C GLY A 333 -26.94 -6.79 -6.73
N LEU A 334 -26.00 -7.70 -6.99
CA LEU A 334 -26.31 -8.97 -7.66
C LEU A 334 -26.88 -10.00 -6.67
N LYS A 335 -26.27 -10.10 -5.49
CA LYS A 335 -26.51 -11.17 -4.52
C LYS A 335 -27.93 -11.11 -3.92
N GLU A 336 -28.39 -9.95 -3.54
CA GLU A 336 -29.74 -9.72 -3.02
C GLU A 336 -30.82 -10.05 -4.06
N ASN A 337 -30.63 -9.67 -5.33
CA ASN A 337 -31.55 -10.00 -6.39
C ASN A 337 -31.63 -11.51 -6.66
N ILE A 338 -30.50 -12.22 -6.59
CA ILE A 338 -30.46 -13.68 -6.72
C ILE A 338 -31.21 -14.35 -5.59
N ILE A 339 -31.01 -13.90 -4.35
CA ILE A 339 -31.64 -14.48 -3.16
C ILE A 339 -33.17 -14.34 -3.23
N ILE A 340 -33.68 -13.20 -3.69
CA ILE A 340 -35.12 -12.93 -3.82
C ILE A 340 -35.71 -13.58 -5.07
N GLY A 341 -34.88 -13.98 -6.04
CA GLY A 341 -35.32 -14.56 -7.32
C GLY A 341 -35.61 -13.54 -8.40
N HIS A 342 -35.15 -12.29 -8.25
CA HIS A 342 -35.24 -11.27 -9.25
C HIS A 342 -34.12 -11.43 -10.31
N ARG A 343 -34.31 -10.81 -11.49
CA ARG A 343 -33.23 -10.70 -12.48
C ARG A 343 -32.10 -9.84 -11.91
N ILE A 344 -30.86 -10.26 -12.12
CA ILE A 344 -29.71 -9.45 -11.70
C ILE A 344 -29.67 -8.15 -12.52
N PRO A 345 -29.27 -7.01 -11.92
CA PRO A 345 -29.18 -5.72 -12.61
C PRO A 345 -27.92 -5.64 -13.49
N ALA A 346 -27.64 -6.69 -14.28
CA ALA A 346 -26.50 -6.81 -15.18
C ALA A 346 -26.91 -7.60 -16.44
N GLY A 347 -26.23 -7.36 -17.56
CA GLY A 347 -26.54 -8.02 -18.81
C GLY A 347 -27.97 -7.72 -19.27
N THR A 348 -28.75 -8.77 -19.55
CA THR A 348 -30.16 -8.65 -19.99
C THR A 348 -31.12 -8.16 -18.91
N GLY A 349 -30.69 -8.09 -17.64
CA GLY A 349 -31.46 -7.56 -16.51
C GLY A 349 -31.31 -6.07 -16.28
N ILE A 350 -30.52 -5.35 -17.05
CA ILE A 350 -30.37 -3.90 -16.96
C ILE A 350 -31.71 -3.24 -17.28
N ARG A 351 -32.11 -2.23 -16.48
CA ARG A 351 -33.40 -1.53 -16.58
C ARG A 351 -33.74 -1.03 -18.01
N GLN A 352 -32.72 -0.67 -18.78
CA GLN A 352 -32.86 -0.24 -20.18
C GLN A 352 -33.51 -1.31 -21.06
N TYR A 353 -33.22 -2.60 -20.82
CA TYR A 353 -33.79 -3.70 -21.59
C TYR A 353 -35.22 -4.08 -21.15
N ASN A 354 -35.68 -3.65 -19.97
CA ASN A 354 -37.04 -3.92 -19.53
C ASN A 354 -38.10 -3.19 -20.37
N ASN A 355 -37.69 -2.10 -21.02
CA ASN A 355 -38.57 -1.29 -21.87
C ASN A 355 -38.50 -1.68 -23.35
N VAL A 356 -37.66 -2.66 -23.70
CA VAL A 356 -37.56 -3.15 -25.10
C VAL A 356 -38.81 -3.97 -25.41
N LYS A 357 -39.64 -3.45 -26.30
CA LYS A 357 -40.78 -4.15 -26.85
C LYS A 357 -40.32 -4.87 -28.12
N LEU A 358 -40.60 -6.17 -28.19
CA LEU A 358 -40.41 -6.93 -29.41
C LEU A 358 -41.56 -6.58 -30.35
N SER A 359 -41.22 -6.11 -31.55
CA SER A 359 -42.19 -5.98 -32.63
C SER A 359 -41.94 -7.10 -33.65
N ASP A 360 -43.00 -7.72 -34.15
CA ASP A 360 -42.86 -8.68 -35.22
C ASP A 360 -42.28 -7.95 -36.45
N ASN A 361 -41.24 -8.58 -37.04
CA ASN A 361 -40.55 -8.08 -38.23
C ASN A 361 -41.41 -8.23 -39.51
N SER A 362 -42.69 -7.83 -39.50
CA SER A 362 -43.40 -7.66 -40.75
C SER A 362 -42.84 -6.40 -41.43
N SER A 363 -42.37 -6.55 -42.67
CA SER A 363 -41.76 -5.48 -43.46
C SER A 363 -42.62 -4.22 -43.53
N ALA A 364 -43.94 -4.35 -43.41
CA ALA A 364 -44.90 -3.25 -43.42
C ALA A 364 -44.80 -2.34 -42.16
N ASP A 365 -44.50 -2.91 -40.95
CA ASP A 365 -44.37 -2.13 -39.72
C ASP A 365 -43.01 -1.41 -39.62
N LEU A 366 -41.98 -1.97 -40.24
CA LEU A 366 -40.67 -1.33 -40.32
C LEU A 366 -40.69 -0.11 -41.27
N ASP A 367 -41.37 -0.25 -42.41
CA ASP A 367 -41.51 0.84 -43.38
C ASP A 367 -42.39 1.98 -42.83
N ALA A 368 -43.43 1.67 -42.05
CA ALA A 368 -44.28 2.67 -41.36
C ALA A 368 -43.51 3.43 -40.30
N LYS A 369 -42.75 2.73 -39.45
CA LYS A 369 -41.91 3.36 -38.42
C LYS A 369 -40.75 4.16 -39.00
N MET A 370 -40.17 3.69 -40.09
CA MET A 370 -39.11 4.41 -40.76
C MET A 370 -39.60 5.70 -41.41
N LYS A 371 -40.83 5.70 -41.93
CA LYS A 371 -41.48 6.91 -42.41
C LYS A 371 -41.78 7.90 -41.29
N GLU A 372 -42.28 7.43 -40.16
CA GLU A 372 -42.59 8.27 -39.01
C GLU A 372 -41.33 8.91 -38.42
N ILE A 373 -40.21 8.18 -38.33
CA ILE A 373 -38.90 8.71 -37.87
C ILE A 373 -38.35 9.71 -38.92
N LEU A 374 -38.53 9.46 -40.19
CA LEU A 374 -38.10 10.37 -41.26
C LEU A 374 -38.91 11.67 -41.22
N GLU A 375 -40.22 11.58 -41.01
CA GLU A 375 -41.11 12.75 -40.88
C GLU A 375 -40.76 13.57 -39.63
N GLN A 376 -40.51 12.94 -38.50
CA GLN A 376 -40.06 13.63 -37.31
C GLN A 376 -38.72 14.35 -37.50
N ARG A 377 -37.74 13.70 -38.10
CA ARG A 377 -36.46 14.35 -38.43
C ARG A 377 -36.57 15.50 -39.40
N MET A 378 -37.48 15.36 -40.39
CA MET A 378 -37.74 16.47 -41.34
C MET A 378 -38.44 17.64 -40.64
N LEU A 379 -39.30 17.39 -39.63
CA LEU A 379 -39.91 18.43 -38.83
C LEU A 379 -38.88 19.15 -37.97
N GLU A 380 -38.03 18.38 -37.26
CA GLU A 380 -36.93 18.93 -36.47
C GLU A 380 -35.94 19.74 -37.32
N MET A 381 -35.61 19.29 -38.52
CA MET A 381 -34.78 20.06 -39.45
C MET A 381 -35.46 21.35 -39.94
N LYS A 382 -36.77 21.36 -40.19
CA LYS A 382 -37.50 22.57 -40.53
C LYS A 382 -37.58 23.56 -39.38
N GLU A 383 -37.84 23.08 -38.18
CA GLU A 383 -37.83 23.92 -36.94
C GLU A 383 -36.44 24.49 -36.66
N ALA A 384 -35.37 23.70 -36.90
CA ALA A 384 -34.00 24.17 -36.79
C ALA A 384 -33.63 25.21 -37.89
N GLU A 385 -34.16 25.05 -39.08
CA GLU A 385 -33.98 25.98 -40.21
C GLU A 385 -34.76 27.28 -40.01
N GLU A 386 -36.00 27.20 -39.49
CA GLU A 386 -36.80 28.37 -39.09
C GLU A 386 -36.19 29.11 -37.89
N ALA A 387 -35.62 28.38 -36.92
CA ALA A 387 -34.88 28.96 -35.79
C ALA A 387 -33.58 29.66 -36.21
N ALA A 388 -32.94 29.19 -37.31
CA ALA A 388 -31.74 29.80 -37.87
C ALA A 388 -32.03 31.02 -38.77
N VAL A 389 -33.29 31.27 -39.14
CA VAL A 389 -33.74 32.38 -39.99
C VAL A 389 -34.29 33.58 -39.18
N VAL A 390 -34.11 33.64 -37.87
CA VAL A 390 -34.41 34.87 -37.13
C VAL A 390 -33.32 35.92 -37.46
N PRO A 391 -33.61 36.95 -38.25
CA PRO A 391 -32.58 37.95 -38.62
C PRO A 391 -32.27 38.82 -37.40
N ALA A 392 -31.00 39.07 -37.25
CA ALA A 392 -30.51 40.18 -36.49
C ALA A 392 -31.01 41.51 -37.07
N MET A 393 -32.12 42.01 -36.57
CA MET A 393 -32.56 43.39 -36.75
C MET A 393 -32.95 43.94 -35.39
N ASP A 394 -32.06 44.75 -34.88
CA ASP A 394 -32.26 45.99 -34.15
C ASP A 394 -31.09 46.20 -33.17
N SER A 395 -30.06 46.82 -33.75
CA SER A 395 -29.18 47.69 -32.99
C SER A 395 -28.56 48.72 -33.94
N ALA A 396 -29.38 49.68 -34.35
CA ALA A 396 -28.84 50.96 -34.85
C ALA A 396 -29.89 52.03 -34.64
N SER A 397 -29.46 53.14 -34.06
CA SER A 397 -30.08 54.40 -33.70
C SER A 397 -30.64 54.41 -32.25
N ASP A 398 -30.02 55.13 -31.30
CA ASP A 398 -29.96 56.59 -31.30
C ASP A 398 -28.75 57.09 -30.49
N GLU A 399 -27.92 57.83 -31.18
CA GLU A 399 -27.17 58.95 -30.63
C GLU A 399 -28.12 60.17 -30.68
N ASP A 400 -28.32 60.79 -29.52
CA ASP A 400 -28.30 62.22 -29.27
C ASP A 400 -28.24 62.46 -27.75
#